data_ad1f922fbd5800eb0d8dd877c213bbf0
#
_entry.id   ad1f922fbd5800eb0d8dd877c213bbf0
#
_cell.length_a   1.000
_cell.length_b   1.000
_cell.length_c   1.000
_cell.angle_alpha   90.00
_cell.angle_beta   90.00
_cell.angle_gamma   90.00
#
_symmetry.space_group_name_H-M   'P 1'
#
loop_
_entity.id
_entity.type
_entity.pdbx_description
1 polymer ?
#
loop_
_entity_poly.entity_id
_entity_poly.type
_entity_poly.pdbx_seq_one_letter_code
_entity_poly.pdbx_strand_id
1 'polypeptide(L)'
;MGFCGKLFKDPEVDMEKSSANARQMRLLFDQTVEGGNEYRLIFGYTEDVSRFNYGFVHGSKTKIGNLIVGWREADQTIVVVPTVPDLSGCGDPTYYRRSEILKAYRNKYPTDAFIIYPDKRSYIGINAYDWLEDEKLYVYVSQADELAAFTDFFMNRFAKK
;
A
#
# COMPACT_ATOMS: atom_id res chain seq x y z
N MET A 1 -4.93 -25.36 -27.76
CA MET A 1 -5.44 -24.80 -26.84
C MET A 1 -5.19 -23.32 -26.74
N GLY A 2 -4.16 -22.86 -27.07
CA GLY A 2 -3.82 -21.51 -26.87
C GLY A 2 -4.78 -20.48 -27.43
N PHE A 3 -5.58 -20.85 -28.40
CA PHE A 3 -6.46 -19.89 -29.03
C PHE A 3 -7.54 -19.39 -28.08
N CYS A 4 -8.24 -20.30 -27.42
CA CYS A 4 -9.23 -19.87 -26.44
C CYS A 4 -8.58 -19.12 -25.28
N GLY A 5 -7.41 -19.53 -24.91
CA GLY A 5 -6.68 -18.84 -23.86
C GLY A 5 -6.36 -17.40 -24.23
N LYS A 6 -6.12 -17.14 -25.51
CA LYS A 6 -5.86 -15.78 -25.94
C LYS A 6 -7.07 -14.88 -25.81
N LEU A 7 -8.25 -15.43 -26.10
CA LEU A 7 -9.46 -14.63 -26.05
C LEU A 7 -9.84 -14.23 -24.64
N PHE A 8 -9.51 -15.07 -23.66
CA PHE A 8 -9.91 -14.85 -22.28
C PHE A 8 -8.72 -14.66 -21.35
N LYS A 9 -7.55 -14.45 -21.93
CA LYS A 9 -6.35 -14.26 -21.16
C LYS A 9 -6.39 -12.92 -20.43
N ASP A 10 -5.94 -12.91 -19.19
CA ASP A 10 -5.78 -11.68 -18.46
C ASP A 10 -4.74 -10.79 -19.12
N PRO A 11 -4.87 -9.47 -18.98
CA PRO A 11 -3.86 -8.56 -19.50
C PRO A 11 -2.48 -8.93 -18.97
N GLU A 12 -1.49 -8.83 -19.85
CA GLU A 12 -0.11 -9.09 -19.42
C GLU A 12 0.43 -7.92 -18.64
N VAL A 13 1.08 -8.21 -17.53
CA VAL A 13 1.77 -7.20 -16.74
C VAL A 13 3.06 -6.84 -17.47
N ASP A 14 3.29 -5.55 -17.63
CA ASP A 14 4.57 -5.04 -18.13
C ASP A 14 5.58 -5.12 -16.98
N MET A 15 6.36 -6.18 -16.95
CA MET A 15 7.29 -6.43 -15.86
C MET A 15 8.42 -5.42 -15.80
N GLU A 16 8.80 -4.86 -16.93
CA GLU A 16 9.83 -3.83 -16.95
C GLU A 16 9.34 -2.55 -16.27
N LYS A 17 8.12 -2.12 -16.60
CA LYS A 17 7.49 -0.97 -15.95
C LYS A 17 7.28 -1.24 -14.47
N SER A 18 6.78 -2.42 -14.14
CA SER A 18 6.55 -2.81 -12.75
C SER A 18 7.84 -2.77 -11.94
N SER A 19 8.92 -3.30 -12.49
CA SER A 19 10.21 -3.30 -11.80
C SER A 19 10.75 -1.89 -11.63
N ALA A 20 10.60 -1.05 -12.65
CA ALA A 20 11.03 0.34 -12.56
C ALA A 20 10.27 1.08 -11.46
N ASN A 21 8.95 0.86 -11.40
CA ASN A 21 8.13 1.50 -10.36
C ASN A 21 8.46 0.95 -8.98
N ALA A 22 8.74 -0.34 -8.86
CA ALA A 22 9.14 -0.91 -7.57
C ALA A 22 10.44 -0.28 -7.07
N ARG A 23 11.40 -0.07 -7.96
CA ARG A 23 12.64 0.61 -7.60
C ARG A 23 12.40 2.06 -7.20
N GLN A 24 11.49 2.74 -7.89
CA GLN A 24 11.15 4.12 -7.55
C GLN A 24 10.44 4.21 -6.20
N MET A 25 9.55 3.28 -5.91
CA MET A 25 8.92 3.20 -4.59
C MET A 25 9.98 3.03 -3.50
N ARG A 26 10.92 2.13 -3.73
CA ARG A 26 12.01 1.89 -2.78
C ARG A 26 12.83 3.16 -2.57
N LEU A 27 13.14 3.86 -3.64
CA LEU A 27 13.92 5.09 -3.56
C LEU A 27 13.19 6.15 -2.73
N LEU A 28 11.92 6.40 -3.04
CA LEU A 28 11.13 7.39 -2.31
C LEU A 28 11.01 7.03 -0.83
N PHE A 29 10.76 5.76 -0.55
CA PHE A 29 10.61 5.30 0.82
C PHE A 29 11.90 5.47 1.61
N ASP A 30 13.02 5.07 1.02
CA ASP A 30 14.31 5.14 1.71
C ASP A 30 14.76 6.58 1.94
N GLN A 31 14.37 7.50 1.06
CA GLN A 31 14.67 8.91 1.25
C GLN A 31 13.83 9.56 2.35
N THR A 32 12.69 8.98 2.66
CA THR A 32 11.70 9.59 3.54
C THR A 32 11.69 8.94 4.92
N VAL A 33 11.96 7.64 4.98
CA VAL A 33 11.88 6.86 6.22
C VAL A 33 13.28 6.49 6.69
N GLU A 34 13.61 6.86 7.92
CA GLU A 34 14.89 6.50 8.53
C GLU A 34 14.95 4.98 8.65
N GLY A 35 16.07 4.40 8.19
CA GLY A 35 16.22 2.95 8.19
C GLY A 35 15.29 2.26 7.21
N GLY A 36 14.87 2.96 6.16
CA GLY A 36 13.89 2.44 5.21
C GLY A 36 14.26 1.11 4.60
N ASN A 37 15.55 0.83 4.45
CA ASN A 37 16.02 -0.43 3.87
C ASN A 37 15.72 -1.65 4.73
N GLU A 38 15.31 -1.44 5.99
CA GLU A 38 14.90 -2.53 6.88
C GLU A 38 13.45 -2.94 6.68
N TYR A 39 12.71 -2.21 5.85
CA TYR A 39 11.29 -2.46 5.62
C TYR A 39 11.09 -3.14 4.27
N ARG A 40 10.12 -4.04 4.24
CA ARG A 40 9.61 -4.55 2.97
C ARG A 40 8.48 -3.65 2.54
N LEU A 41 8.22 -3.58 1.23
CA LEU A 41 7.27 -2.62 0.68
C LEU A 41 6.18 -3.30 -0.14
N ILE A 42 4.98 -2.74 -0.06
CA ILE A 42 3.93 -2.97 -1.05
C ILE A 42 3.33 -1.63 -1.44
N PHE A 43 2.64 -1.63 -2.57
CA PHE A 43 1.78 -0.52 -2.94
C PHE A 43 0.38 -0.78 -2.36
N GLY A 44 -0.21 0.23 -1.78
CA GLY A 44 -1.59 0.20 -1.34
C GLY A 44 -2.27 1.51 -1.65
N TYR A 45 -3.56 1.59 -1.36
CA TYR A 45 -4.27 2.84 -1.53
C TYR A 45 -5.42 2.94 -0.52
N THR A 46 -5.88 4.15 -0.30
CA THR A 46 -7.05 4.40 0.51
C THR A 46 -8.06 5.19 -0.31
N GLU A 47 -9.34 4.93 -0.09
CA GLU A 47 -10.40 5.60 -0.83
C GLU A 47 -10.89 6.87 -0.15
N ASP A 48 -10.54 7.08 1.11
CA ASP A 48 -11.00 8.22 1.87
C ASP A 48 -9.82 9.08 2.32
N VAL A 49 -9.36 9.96 1.42
CA VAL A 49 -8.23 10.82 1.71
C VAL A 49 -8.58 11.93 2.70
N SER A 50 -9.87 12.19 2.94
CA SER A 50 -10.26 13.24 3.88
C SER A 50 -9.86 12.90 5.32
N ARG A 51 -9.61 11.64 5.60
CA ARG A 51 -9.19 11.19 6.93
C ARG A 51 -7.69 11.15 7.11
N PHE A 52 -6.96 11.50 6.07
CA PHE A 52 -5.52 11.39 6.05
C PHE A 52 -4.95 12.66 5.43
N ASN A 53 -4.08 13.33 6.15
CA ASN A 53 -3.52 14.59 5.65
C ASN A 53 -2.31 14.30 4.74
N TYR A 54 -2.53 14.42 3.45
CA TYR A 54 -1.48 14.25 2.45
C TYR A 54 -0.93 15.63 2.07
N GLY A 55 0.34 15.86 2.34
CA GLY A 55 0.93 17.16 2.13
C GLY A 55 0.88 17.67 0.71
N PHE A 56 0.76 16.80 -0.29
CA PHE A 56 0.74 17.25 -1.67
C PHE A 56 -0.41 16.68 -2.50
N VAL A 57 -1.41 16.11 -1.88
CA VAL A 57 -2.64 15.74 -2.57
C VAL A 57 -3.56 16.95 -2.51
N HIS A 58 -3.74 17.59 -3.63
CA HIS A 58 -4.53 18.82 -3.69
C HIS A 58 -5.88 18.68 -4.34
N GLY A 59 -6.17 17.55 -4.92
CA GLY A 59 -7.44 17.38 -5.61
C GLY A 59 -8.57 17.09 -4.66
N SER A 60 -9.42 18.05 -4.40
CA SER A 60 -10.57 17.82 -3.53
C SER A 60 -11.53 16.77 -4.06
N LYS A 61 -11.44 16.47 -5.35
CA LYS A 61 -12.31 15.46 -5.98
C LYS A 61 -11.69 14.09 -6.05
N THR A 62 -10.41 13.97 -5.76
CA THR A 62 -9.72 12.69 -5.79
C THR A 62 -10.00 11.97 -4.49
N LYS A 63 -10.64 10.81 -4.58
CA LYS A 63 -10.94 10.01 -3.41
C LYS A 63 -9.95 8.91 -3.18
N ILE A 64 -9.01 8.72 -4.08
CA ILE A 64 -8.01 7.65 -3.99
C ILE A 64 -6.68 8.26 -3.60
N GLY A 65 -6.15 7.80 -2.48
CA GLY A 65 -4.81 8.18 -2.05
C GLY A 65 -3.87 7.00 -2.19
N ASN A 66 -2.84 7.16 -3.00
CA ASN A 66 -1.85 6.11 -3.21
C ASN A 66 -0.84 6.10 -2.07
N LEU A 67 -0.41 4.92 -1.66
CA LEU A 67 0.44 4.73 -0.50
C LEU A 67 1.58 3.78 -0.82
N ILE A 68 2.77 4.12 -0.34
CA ILE A 68 3.84 3.15 -0.22
C ILE A 68 3.76 2.63 1.21
N VAL A 69 3.53 1.34 1.37
CA VAL A 69 3.34 0.72 2.68
C VAL A 69 4.56 -0.13 2.98
N GLY A 70 5.29 0.24 4.03
CA GLY A 70 6.44 -0.53 4.48
C GLY A 70 6.12 -1.25 5.78
N TRP A 71 6.69 -2.43 5.97
CA TRP A 71 6.53 -3.14 7.24
C TRP A 71 7.85 -3.75 7.67
N ARG A 72 8.02 -3.80 8.97
CA ARG A 72 9.20 -4.38 9.60
C ARG A 72 8.75 -5.31 10.69
N GLU A 73 9.14 -6.58 10.59
CA GLU A 73 8.66 -7.59 11.54
C GLU A 73 9.32 -7.47 12.91
N ALA A 74 10.56 -7.01 12.95
CA ALA A 74 11.32 -6.99 14.19
C ALA A 74 10.62 -6.25 15.32
N ASP A 75 10.00 -5.12 15.00
CA ASP A 75 9.30 -4.31 16.00
C ASP A 75 7.82 -4.13 15.66
N GLN A 76 7.30 -4.91 14.73
CA GLN A 76 5.89 -4.91 14.34
C GLN A 76 5.41 -3.50 13.99
N THR A 77 6.12 -2.87 13.06
CA THR A 77 5.84 -1.51 12.62
C THR A 77 5.36 -1.51 11.17
N ILE A 78 4.35 -0.72 10.90
CA ILE A 78 3.91 -0.39 9.54
C ILE A 78 4.11 1.10 9.34
N VAL A 79 4.70 1.48 8.21
CA VAL A 79 4.90 2.88 7.83
C VAL A 79 4.17 3.13 6.53
N VAL A 80 3.39 4.18 6.51
CA VAL A 80 2.59 4.55 5.33
C VAL A 80 3.11 5.88 4.80
N VAL A 81 3.49 5.90 3.53
CA VAL A 81 4.01 7.10 2.87
C VAL A 81 3.10 7.43 1.70
N PRO A 82 2.40 8.57 1.73
CA PRO A 82 1.52 8.94 0.61
C PRO A 82 2.34 9.25 -0.64
N THR A 83 1.81 8.88 -1.78
CA THR A 83 2.46 9.13 -3.06
C THR A 83 1.43 9.39 -4.14
N VAL A 84 1.90 9.53 -5.37
CA VAL A 84 1.05 9.72 -6.54
C VAL A 84 1.31 8.59 -7.54
N PRO A 85 0.36 8.36 -8.48
CA PRO A 85 0.48 7.19 -9.36
C PRO A 85 1.76 7.11 -10.19
N ASP A 86 2.33 8.24 -10.58
CA ASP A 86 3.57 8.25 -11.38
C ASP A 86 4.83 8.24 -10.52
N LEU A 87 4.67 8.20 -9.19
CA LEU A 87 5.80 8.16 -8.24
C LEU A 87 6.76 9.34 -8.40
N SER A 88 6.21 10.51 -8.79
CA SER A 88 7.02 11.72 -8.94
C SER A 88 7.41 12.33 -7.60
N GLY A 89 6.74 11.95 -6.53
CA GLY A 89 7.07 12.44 -5.20
C GLY A 89 6.27 11.72 -4.14
N CYS A 90 6.52 12.06 -2.89
CA CYS A 90 5.81 11.46 -1.76
C CYS A 90 5.67 12.47 -0.64
N GLY A 91 4.73 12.19 0.27
CA GLY A 91 4.50 13.01 1.45
C GLY A 91 5.21 12.46 2.67
N ASP A 92 4.79 12.93 3.83
CA ASP A 92 5.41 12.56 5.09
C ASP A 92 4.96 11.17 5.56
N PRO A 93 5.86 10.40 6.18
CA PRO A 93 5.52 9.07 6.65
C PRO A 93 4.66 9.11 7.91
N THR A 94 3.78 8.14 8.04
CA THR A 94 3.02 7.90 9.26
C THR A 94 3.38 6.51 9.78
N TYR A 95 3.67 6.42 11.05
CA TYR A 95 4.14 5.19 11.69
C TYR A 95 3.05 4.58 12.54
N TYR A 96 2.86 3.27 12.41
CA TYR A 96 1.92 2.51 13.21
C TYR A 96 2.68 1.35 13.86
N ARG A 97 2.93 1.47 15.16
CA ARG A 97 3.56 0.38 15.92
C ARG A 97 2.49 -0.39 16.65
N ARG A 98 2.55 -1.70 16.55
CA ARG A 98 1.51 -2.53 17.15
C ARG A 98 1.31 -2.22 18.64
N SER A 99 2.38 -1.94 19.36
CA SER A 99 2.30 -1.63 20.79
C SER A 99 1.60 -0.30 21.08
N GLU A 100 1.50 0.58 20.08
CA GLU A 100 0.95 1.93 20.27
C GLU A 100 -0.43 2.13 19.67
N ILE A 101 -0.87 1.22 18.79
CA ILE A 101 -2.17 1.36 18.16
C ILE A 101 -3.27 0.76 19.04
N LEU A 102 -4.51 1.17 18.77
CA LEU A 102 -5.65 0.66 19.50
C LEU A 102 -6.04 -0.73 19.02
N LYS A 103 -6.21 -0.89 17.73
CA LYS A 103 -6.54 -2.19 17.12
C LYS A 103 -6.21 -2.21 15.65
N ALA A 104 -6.12 -3.40 15.08
CA ALA A 104 -5.89 -3.60 13.66
C ALA A 104 -6.51 -4.92 13.23
N TYR A 105 -7.22 -4.90 12.10
CA TYR A 105 -7.86 -6.11 11.60
C TYR A 105 -8.05 -6.03 10.09
N ARG A 106 -8.25 -7.18 9.47
CA ARG A 106 -8.56 -7.25 8.06
C ARG A 106 -10.06 -7.30 7.87
N ASN A 107 -10.58 -6.36 7.11
CA ASN A 107 -11.99 -6.31 6.76
C ASN A 107 -12.15 -6.88 5.36
N LYS A 108 -12.82 -8.01 5.24
CA LYS A 108 -12.98 -8.68 3.94
C LYS A 108 -14.24 -8.28 3.20
N TYR A 109 -15.15 -7.61 3.87
CA TYR A 109 -16.42 -7.28 3.26
C TYR A 109 -16.91 -5.94 3.78
N PRO A 110 -17.46 -5.05 2.94
CA PRO A 110 -17.68 -5.22 1.49
C PRO A 110 -16.42 -5.08 0.65
N THR A 111 -15.38 -4.50 1.18
CA THR A 111 -14.08 -4.38 0.48
C THR A 111 -13.00 -4.97 1.34
N ASP A 112 -12.05 -5.63 0.68
CA ASP A 112 -10.94 -6.25 1.38
C ASP A 112 -9.90 -5.18 1.71
N ALA A 113 -9.80 -4.83 2.97
CA ALA A 113 -8.92 -3.76 3.43
C ALA A 113 -8.26 -4.12 4.76
N PHE A 114 -7.06 -3.59 4.95
CA PHE A 114 -6.36 -3.70 6.21
C PHE A 114 -6.64 -2.43 7.02
N ILE A 115 -7.29 -2.59 8.16
CA ILE A 115 -7.78 -1.46 8.96
C ILE A 115 -6.90 -1.29 10.18
N ILE A 116 -6.43 -0.07 10.41
CA ILE A 116 -5.61 0.27 11.59
C ILE A 116 -6.25 1.45 12.31
N TYR A 117 -6.50 1.28 13.60
CA TYR A 117 -6.98 2.36 14.46
C TYR A 117 -5.84 2.79 15.37
N PRO A 118 -5.19 3.91 15.10
CA PRO A 118 -4.19 4.42 16.04
C PRO A 118 -4.83 4.88 17.34
N ASP A 119 -6.08 5.35 17.28
CA ASP A 119 -6.82 5.77 18.46
C ASP A 119 -8.32 5.56 18.20
N LYS A 120 -9.15 6.05 19.13
CA LYS A 120 -10.61 5.85 19.03
C LYS A 120 -11.26 6.71 17.96
N ARG A 121 -10.59 7.75 17.50
CA ARG A 121 -11.21 8.76 16.63
C ARG A 121 -10.85 8.62 15.15
N SER A 122 -9.74 7.97 14.87
CA SER A 122 -9.25 7.89 13.51
C SER A 122 -8.90 6.47 13.13
N TYR A 123 -8.91 6.21 11.83
CA TYR A 123 -8.46 4.94 11.30
C TYR A 123 -7.99 5.12 9.88
N ILE A 124 -7.21 4.18 9.41
CA ILE A 124 -6.85 4.09 8.00
C ILE A 124 -7.25 2.71 7.48
N GLY A 125 -7.80 2.69 6.27
CA GLY A 125 -8.09 1.46 5.57
C GLY A 125 -7.19 1.37 4.35
N ILE A 126 -6.32 0.38 4.34
CA ILE A 126 -5.38 0.17 3.25
C ILE A 126 -5.91 -0.94 2.36
N ASN A 127 -6.15 -0.60 1.09
CA ASN A 127 -6.53 -1.58 0.08
C ASN A 127 -5.27 -1.96 -0.70
N ALA A 128 -5.09 -3.23 -0.97
CA ALA A 128 -3.92 -3.69 -1.71
C ALA A 128 -4.30 -4.89 -2.57
N TYR A 129 -3.78 -4.91 -3.78
CA TYR A 129 -4.04 -5.97 -4.75
C TYR A 129 -2.73 -6.39 -5.40
N ASP A 130 -2.76 -7.56 -6.02
CA ASP A 130 -1.59 -8.06 -6.74
C ASP A 130 -1.13 -7.09 -7.81
N TRP A 131 -2.07 -6.49 -8.51
CA TRP A 131 -1.80 -5.59 -9.61
C TRP A 131 -3.07 -4.83 -9.99
N LEU A 132 -2.92 -3.56 -10.30
CA LEU A 132 -4.00 -2.71 -10.79
C LEU A 132 -3.57 -2.09 -12.11
N GLU A 133 -4.43 -2.18 -13.10
CA GLU A 133 -4.10 -1.79 -14.46
C GLU A 133 -4.13 -0.28 -14.70
N ASP A 134 -5.00 0.44 -14.01
CA ASP A 134 -5.23 1.86 -14.29
C ASP A 134 -4.12 2.73 -13.72
N GLU A 135 -3.15 3.07 -14.55
CA GLU A 135 -2.00 3.89 -14.17
C GLU A 135 -2.34 5.34 -13.85
N LYS A 136 -3.54 5.78 -14.18
CA LYS A 136 -3.95 7.14 -13.86
C LYS A 136 -4.39 7.26 -12.41
N LEU A 137 -4.86 6.17 -11.86
CA LEU A 137 -5.38 6.14 -10.48
C LEU A 137 -4.43 5.47 -9.50
N TYR A 138 -3.64 4.51 -9.96
CA TYR A 138 -2.83 3.66 -9.09
C TYR A 138 -1.40 3.53 -9.58
N VAL A 139 -0.50 3.19 -8.67
CA VAL A 139 0.87 2.85 -9.05
C VAL A 139 0.85 1.50 -9.76
N TYR A 140 1.49 1.43 -10.91
CA TYR A 140 1.55 0.20 -11.71
C TYR A 140 2.68 -0.68 -11.18
N VAL A 141 2.33 -1.70 -10.43
CA VAL A 141 3.31 -2.64 -9.89
C VAL A 141 2.64 -3.99 -9.68
N SER A 142 3.36 -5.05 -10.02
CA SER A 142 2.93 -6.43 -9.78
C SER A 142 3.61 -6.91 -8.51
N GLN A 143 2.83 -7.34 -7.53
CA GLN A 143 3.35 -7.56 -6.19
C GLN A 143 2.72 -8.75 -5.47
N ALA A 144 2.37 -9.81 -6.20
CA ALA A 144 1.68 -10.94 -5.59
C ALA A 144 2.43 -11.53 -4.39
N ASP A 145 3.75 -11.75 -4.55
CA ASP A 145 4.55 -12.33 -3.49
C ASP A 145 4.68 -11.41 -2.29
N GLU A 146 4.92 -10.14 -2.53
CA GLU A 146 5.06 -9.17 -1.44
C GLU A 146 3.73 -8.95 -0.74
N LEU A 147 2.63 -8.95 -1.47
CA LEU A 147 1.31 -8.81 -0.86
C LEU A 147 0.99 -10.01 0.01
N ALA A 148 1.33 -11.22 -0.44
CA ALA A 148 1.12 -12.42 0.36
C ALA A 148 1.95 -12.34 1.66
N ALA A 149 3.18 -11.88 1.58
CA ALA A 149 4.04 -11.72 2.75
C ALA A 149 3.49 -10.65 3.70
N PHE A 150 3.01 -9.54 3.17
CA PHE A 150 2.41 -8.50 4.00
C PHE A 150 1.15 -9.01 4.70
N THR A 151 0.31 -9.73 3.97
CA THR A 151 -0.91 -10.28 4.54
C THR A 151 -0.60 -11.23 5.70
N ASP A 152 0.39 -12.11 5.50
CA ASP A 152 0.81 -13.00 6.56
C ASP A 152 1.32 -12.25 7.78
N PHE A 153 2.17 -11.26 7.57
CA PHE A 153 2.66 -10.41 8.66
C PHE A 153 1.51 -9.72 9.37
N PHE A 154 0.61 -9.10 8.61
CA PHE A 154 -0.49 -8.34 9.20
C PHE A 154 -1.40 -9.24 10.03
N MET A 155 -1.80 -10.38 9.49
CA MET A 155 -2.76 -11.25 10.17
C MET A 155 -2.16 -11.96 11.39
N ASN A 156 -0.89 -12.34 11.30
CA ASN A 156 -0.29 -13.18 12.34
C ASN A 156 0.59 -12.42 13.34
N ARG A 157 1.04 -11.22 12.98
CA ARG A 157 1.98 -10.48 13.79
C ARG A 157 1.52 -9.09 14.18
N PHE A 158 0.66 -8.48 13.38
CA PHE A 158 0.27 -7.09 13.60
C PHE A 158 -1.16 -6.93 14.11
N ALA A 159 -2.07 -7.77 13.65
CA ALA A 159 -3.49 -7.64 14.00
C ALA A 159 -3.69 -7.65 15.52
N LYS A 160 -4.68 -6.89 15.98
CA LYS A 160 -4.89 -6.63 17.39
C LYS A 160 -6.35 -6.26 17.61
N LYS A 161 -6.99 -6.88 18.58
CA LYS A 161 -8.39 -6.60 18.90
C LYS A 161 -8.55 -5.36 19.75
#